data_e4d2b6397e2d205c2adf6b4fea8d0f4d
#
_entry.id   e4d2b6397e2d205c2adf6b4fea8d0f4d
#
_cell.length_a   1.000
_cell.length_b   1.000
_cell.length_c   1.000
_cell.angle_alpha   90.00
_cell.angle_beta   90.00
_cell.angle_gamma   90.00
#
_symmetry.space_group_name_H-M   'P 1'
#
loop_
_entity.id
_entity.type
_entity.pdbx_description
1 polymer ?
#
loop_
_entity_poly.entity_id
_entity_poly.type
_entity_poly.pdbx_seq_one_letter_code
_entity_poly.pdbx_strand_id
1 'polypeptide(L)'
;MLVSVLVILFVPWHQESNFSLVNNTSMHYVRARVLSVDAESLQSDDLEPGRVAGAQEITVQILSGSLKGQTVTLTNYVTRSVNVVCKEGLRIILCIDTPENAEAYYTVYNYDRGGGLLLIFGLFIGIVLVVGGKRGGFSLLGLAYTVFVIFAFLIQAVYYGWSPALAGFLTVLLTGAASVYLIGGPTRKTVAAFLATMAGVLCAAVIYTVCAAALHLSGYNLDTAESLILIQNQTGLHVSGLIFCAVIVAALGAVMDVAVSVSSSLQEIHQLNPDRSAKELMHSGMNIGKDMIGTMTNTLILAFVGSALTTVILLKGYGYDMALLLNSDYVAIEVTEGIAATLGVILTVPLASAISAWLFTLEAKKPLQSNPSKKKRRTGCLARRFSSLFFQNLPVKAHSSRCLPNGNCLSR
;
A
#
# COMPACT_ATOMS: atom_id res chain seq x y z
N MET A 1 1.74 10.27 16.42
CA MET A 1 2.70 10.05 15.31
C MET A 1 4.15 10.29 15.73
N LEU A 2 4.59 11.52 16.05
CA LEU A 2 5.99 11.76 16.48
C LEU A 2 6.38 10.92 17.71
N VAL A 3 5.52 10.83 18.70
CA VAL A 3 5.77 10.02 19.91
C VAL A 3 5.90 8.54 19.56
N SER A 4 5.04 8.00 18.69
CA SER A 4 5.13 6.59 18.26
C SER A 4 6.38 6.31 17.44
N VAL A 5 6.79 7.24 16.58
CA VAL A 5 8.06 7.14 15.84
C VAL A 5 9.25 7.10 16.81
N LEU A 6 9.27 8.00 17.80
CA LEU A 6 10.32 8.01 18.83
C LEU A 6 10.31 6.70 19.63
N VAL A 7 9.15 6.25 20.09
CA VAL A 7 9.04 4.99 20.83
C VAL A 7 9.58 3.81 19.99
N ILE A 8 9.19 3.71 18.73
CA ILE A 8 9.65 2.64 17.84
C ILE A 8 11.17 2.68 17.64
N LEU A 9 11.75 3.88 17.47
CA LEU A 9 13.19 4.04 17.28
C LEU A 9 14.00 3.77 18.57
N PHE A 10 13.40 3.99 19.75
CA PHE A 10 14.06 3.76 21.05
C PHE A 10 13.71 2.41 21.69
N VAL A 11 12.89 1.56 21.05
CA VAL A 11 12.73 0.17 21.51
C VAL A 11 14.08 -0.53 21.35
N PRO A 12 14.73 -1.01 22.45
CA PRO A 12 15.94 -1.78 22.31
C PRO A 12 15.56 -3.14 21.73
N TRP A 13 15.61 -3.24 20.43
CA TRP A 13 15.54 -4.54 19.75
C TRP A 13 16.77 -5.32 20.23
N HIS A 14 16.57 -6.41 20.96
CA HIS A 14 17.67 -7.18 21.54
C HIS A 14 18.65 -7.58 20.44
N GLN A 15 19.84 -7.02 20.51
CA GLN A 15 20.86 -7.03 19.47
C GLN A 15 21.59 -8.39 19.33
N GLU A 16 21.21 -9.41 20.13
CA GLU A 16 21.97 -10.65 20.20
C GLU A 16 21.77 -11.63 19.04
N SER A 17 20.85 -11.40 18.13
CA SER A 17 20.67 -12.28 16.97
C SER A 17 20.62 -11.50 15.65
N ASN A 18 21.75 -10.95 15.23
CA ASN A 18 21.95 -10.64 13.80
C ASN A 18 22.17 -11.95 13.02
N PHE A 19 21.22 -12.89 13.16
CA PHE A 19 21.27 -14.12 12.39
C PHE A 19 21.04 -13.78 10.92
N SER A 20 21.95 -14.22 10.08
CA SER A 20 21.83 -14.14 8.62
C SER A 20 21.96 -15.57 8.07
N LEU A 21 21.03 -15.97 7.22
CA LEU A 21 21.10 -17.25 6.49
C LEU A 21 22.37 -17.38 5.65
N VAL A 22 22.90 -16.26 5.20
CA VAL A 22 24.16 -16.20 4.44
C VAL A 22 25.16 -15.40 5.26
N ASN A 23 26.32 -16.00 5.53
CA ASN A 23 27.42 -15.28 6.18
C ASN A 23 28.04 -14.30 5.19
N ASN A 24 27.58 -13.05 5.24
CA ASN A 24 27.98 -11.99 4.31
C ASN A 24 29.11 -11.11 4.87
N THR A 25 29.85 -11.53 5.87
CA THR A 25 30.87 -10.68 6.50
C THR A 25 31.99 -10.28 5.55
N SER A 26 32.31 -11.13 4.57
CA SER A 26 33.30 -10.85 3.50
C SER A 26 32.71 -10.16 2.28
N MET A 27 31.37 -10.16 2.10
CA MET A 27 30.71 -9.66 0.90
C MET A 27 30.27 -8.21 1.07
N HIS A 28 30.68 -7.35 0.15
CA HIS A 28 30.28 -5.94 0.11
C HIS A 28 29.66 -5.59 -1.23
N TYR A 29 28.51 -4.91 -1.22
CA TYR A 29 27.83 -4.46 -2.42
C TYR A 29 28.12 -2.99 -2.69
N VAL A 30 28.69 -2.69 -3.87
CA VAL A 30 29.06 -1.34 -4.28
C VAL A 30 28.47 -0.97 -5.62
N ARG A 31 28.23 0.33 -5.83
CA ARG A 31 27.84 0.84 -7.14
C ARG A 31 29.07 0.99 -8.00
N ALA A 32 28.97 0.59 -9.27
CA ALA A 32 30.02 0.78 -10.26
C ALA A 32 29.43 1.26 -11.59
N ARG A 33 30.32 1.81 -12.44
CA ARG A 33 30.01 2.20 -13.81
C ARG A 33 30.89 1.42 -14.75
N VAL A 34 30.33 0.80 -15.77
CA VAL A 34 31.05 0.16 -16.84
C VAL A 34 31.74 1.23 -17.69
N LEU A 35 33.06 1.16 -17.80
CA LEU A 35 33.88 2.05 -18.63
C LEU A 35 34.01 1.51 -20.03
N SER A 36 34.33 0.20 -20.18
CA SER A 36 34.47 -0.50 -21.45
C SER A 36 33.99 -1.94 -21.34
N VAL A 37 33.66 -2.52 -22.46
CA VAL A 37 33.49 -3.97 -22.66
C VAL A 37 34.63 -4.41 -23.55
N ASP A 38 35.63 -5.07 -22.95
CA ASP A 38 36.90 -5.33 -23.59
C ASP A 38 36.86 -6.58 -24.49
N ALA A 39 36.06 -7.57 -24.06
CA ALA A 39 35.76 -8.77 -24.85
C ALA A 39 34.36 -9.30 -24.52
N GLU A 40 33.74 -9.91 -25.51
CA GLU A 40 32.41 -10.52 -25.28
C GLU A 40 32.27 -11.80 -26.10
N SER A 41 31.74 -12.83 -25.45
CA SER A 41 31.39 -14.12 -26.06
C SER A 41 29.98 -14.48 -25.60
N LEU A 42 28.99 -13.76 -26.13
CA LEU A 42 27.59 -13.97 -25.83
C LEU A 42 26.93 -14.75 -26.96
N GLN A 43 26.17 -15.77 -26.58
CA GLN A 43 25.35 -16.55 -27.50
C GLN A 43 23.87 -16.33 -27.15
N SER A 44 23.05 -16.23 -28.18
CA SER A 44 21.60 -16.16 -27.97
C SER A 44 21.11 -17.46 -27.32
N ASP A 45 20.23 -17.36 -26.34
CA ASP A 45 19.58 -18.55 -25.76
C ASP A 45 18.55 -19.08 -26.76
N ASP A 46 18.73 -20.33 -27.19
CA ASP A 46 17.82 -20.98 -28.14
C ASP A 46 16.40 -21.18 -27.60
N LEU A 47 16.24 -21.16 -26.26
CA LEU A 47 14.94 -21.36 -25.60
C LEU A 47 14.19 -20.07 -25.36
N GLU A 48 14.87 -18.91 -25.29
CA GLU A 48 14.24 -17.64 -24.93
C GLU A 48 14.80 -16.48 -25.76
N PRO A 49 14.08 -16.05 -26.82
CA PRO A 49 14.50 -14.93 -27.66
C PRO A 49 14.71 -13.67 -26.84
N GLY A 50 15.90 -13.06 -26.92
CA GLY A 50 16.27 -11.87 -26.19
C GLY A 50 17.08 -12.10 -24.91
N ARG A 51 17.28 -13.34 -24.50
CA ARG A 51 18.28 -13.71 -23.49
C ARG A 51 19.56 -14.19 -24.16
N VAL A 52 20.68 -13.94 -23.46
CA VAL A 52 22.01 -14.36 -23.89
C VAL A 52 22.69 -15.09 -22.75
N ALA A 53 23.57 -16.01 -23.08
CA ALA A 53 24.43 -16.68 -22.12
C ALA A 53 25.87 -16.59 -22.61
N GLY A 54 26.83 -16.52 -21.69
CA GLY A 54 28.24 -16.44 -22.03
C GLY A 54 29.01 -15.58 -21.04
N ALA A 55 30.08 -14.93 -21.53
CA ALA A 55 30.92 -14.09 -20.70
C ALA A 55 31.24 -12.76 -21.40
N GLN A 56 31.42 -11.72 -20.61
CA GLN A 56 31.91 -10.42 -21.01
C GLN A 56 33.12 -10.06 -20.13
N GLU A 57 34.23 -9.67 -20.71
CA GLU A 57 35.32 -9.03 -19.99
C GLU A 57 35.03 -7.54 -19.95
N ILE A 58 34.87 -6.98 -18.75
CA ILE A 58 34.45 -5.59 -18.56
C ILE A 58 35.40 -4.86 -17.62
N THR A 59 35.69 -3.61 -17.95
CA THR A 59 36.38 -2.69 -17.07
C THR A 59 35.40 -1.73 -16.44
N VAL A 60 35.41 -1.66 -15.12
CA VAL A 60 34.41 -0.88 -14.32
C VAL A 60 35.09 0.05 -13.35
N GLN A 61 34.50 1.22 -13.11
CA GLN A 61 34.89 2.15 -12.06
C GLN A 61 33.96 2.06 -10.87
N ILE A 62 34.48 1.86 -9.67
CA ILE A 62 33.74 1.79 -8.44
C ILE A 62 33.31 3.20 -8.02
N LEU A 63 31.99 3.41 -7.77
CA LEU A 63 31.41 4.72 -7.45
C LEU A 63 31.13 4.90 -5.97
N SER A 64 31.11 3.83 -5.18
CA SER A 64 30.75 3.89 -3.74
C SER A 64 31.59 2.90 -2.92
N GLY A 65 31.57 3.08 -1.58
CA GLY A 65 32.33 2.22 -0.66
C GLY A 65 33.76 2.65 -0.45
N SER A 66 34.57 1.81 0.23
CA SER A 66 35.98 2.04 0.56
C SER A 66 36.90 2.10 -0.64
N LEU A 67 36.52 1.41 -1.72
CA LEU A 67 37.30 1.32 -2.97
C LEU A 67 36.84 2.33 -4.04
N LYS A 68 36.10 3.38 -3.64
CA LYS A 68 35.60 4.40 -4.56
C LYS A 68 36.71 5.04 -5.40
N GLY A 69 36.47 5.10 -6.71
CA GLY A 69 37.40 5.68 -7.70
C GLY A 69 38.34 4.65 -8.33
N GLN A 70 38.48 3.47 -7.77
CA GLN A 70 39.30 2.41 -8.36
C GLN A 70 38.63 1.85 -9.61
N THR A 71 39.50 1.44 -10.56
CA THR A 71 39.10 0.76 -11.79
C THR A 71 39.53 -0.71 -11.69
N VAL A 72 38.59 -1.59 -11.99
CA VAL A 72 38.81 -3.04 -11.90
C VAL A 72 38.31 -3.67 -13.19
N THR A 73 39.07 -4.62 -13.72
CA THR A 73 38.68 -5.48 -14.84
C THR A 73 38.20 -6.81 -14.27
N LEU A 74 37.04 -7.29 -14.72
CA LEU A 74 36.44 -8.54 -14.26
C LEU A 74 35.68 -9.23 -15.39
N THR A 75 35.50 -10.54 -15.24
CA THR A 75 34.65 -11.32 -16.13
C THR A 75 33.23 -11.37 -15.60
N ASN A 76 32.29 -10.83 -16.36
CA ASN A 76 30.87 -10.91 -16.11
C ASN A 76 30.30 -12.18 -16.76
N TYR A 77 29.91 -13.15 -15.95
CA TYR A 77 29.25 -14.36 -16.43
C TYR A 77 27.75 -14.14 -16.56
N VAL A 78 27.27 -14.09 -17.80
CA VAL A 78 25.85 -13.94 -18.12
C VAL A 78 25.23 -15.33 -18.17
N THR A 79 24.35 -15.61 -17.21
CA THR A 79 23.67 -16.91 -17.08
C THR A 79 22.16 -16.74 -17.27
N ARG A 80 21.41 -17.86 -17.30
CA ARG A 80 19.94 -17.82 -17.34
C ARG A 80 19.34 -17.18 -16.08
N SER A 81 19.94 -17.40 -14.92
CA SER A 81 19.47 -16.87 -13.64
C SER A 81 19.92 -15.42 -13.40
N VAL A 82 21.14 -15.07 -13.83
CA VAL A 82 21.69 -13.71 -13.72
C VAL A 82 22.00 -13.22 -15.13
N ASN A 83 21.03 -12.58 -15.77
CA ASN A 83 21.13 -12.11 -17.14
C ASN A 83 21.38 -10.59 -17.18
N VAL A 84 22.54 -10.18 -16.67
CA VAL A 84 22.98 -8.77 -16.65
C VAL A 84 23.99 -8.57 -17.77
N VAL A 85 23.54 -8.03 -18.90
CA VAL A 85 24.41 -7.68 -20.03
C VAL A 85 24.96 -6.27 -19.82
N CYS A 86 26.25 -6.18 -19.67
CA CYS A 86 26.92 -4.90 -19.47
C CYS A 86 27.15 -4.17 -20.80
N LYS A 87 26.99 -2.84 -20.76
CA LYS A 87 27.26 -1.92 -21.87
C LYS A 87 28.02 -0.72 -21.32
N GLU A 88 28.86 -0.09 -22.16
CA GLU A 88 29.58 1.11 -21.78
C GLU A 88 28.64 2.20 -21.22
N GLY A 89 29.04 2.83 -20.12
CA GLY A 89 28.28 3.85 -19.41
C GLY A 89 27.19 3.32 -18.45
N LEU A 90 26.91 2.01 -18.49
CA LEU A 90 25.88 1.39 -17.65
C LEU A 90 26.28 1.42 -16.16
N ARG A 91 25.32 1.69 -15.27
CA ARG A 91 25.52 1.56 -13.82
C ARG A 91 25.05 0.20 -13.35
N ILE A 92 25.92 -0.45 -12.58
CA ILE A 92 25.70 -1.79 -12.03
C ILE A 92 26.02 -1.83 -10.54
N ILE A 93 25.55 -2.86 -9.88
CA ILE A 93 25.95 -3.23 -8.53
C ILE A 93 26.96 -4.37 -8.63
N LEU A 94 28.13 -4.17 -8.06
CA LEU A 94 29.14 -5.21 -7.89
C LEU A 94 29.02 -5.81 -6.50
N CYS A 95 29.15 -7.11 -6.41
CA CYS A 95 29.46 -7.82 -5.18
C CYS A 95 30.98 -8.00 -5.13
N ILE A 96 31.60 -7.50 -4.08
CA ILE A 96 33.01 -7.66 -3.78
C ILE A 96 33.08 -8.64 -2.61
N ASP A 97 33.67 -9.79 -2.85
CA ASP A 97 33.97 -10.76 -1.79
C ASP A 97 35.44 -10.66 -1.41
N THR A 98 35.71 -10.39 -0.14
CA THR A 98 37.06 -10.20 0.41
C THR A 98 37.29 -11.24 1.50
N PRO A 99 37.54 -12.52 1.13
CA PRO A 99 37.85 -13.56 2.10
C PRO A 99 39.21 -13.29 2.78
N GLU A 100 39.33 -13.71 4.06
CA GLU A 100 40.48 -13.39 4.90
C GLU A 100 41.84 -13.89 4.34
N ASN A 101 41.86 -14.91 3.45
CA ASN A 101 43.07 -15.55 2.96
C ASN A 101 43.13 -15.64 1.42
N ALA A 102 42.39 -14.85 0.68
CA ALA A 102 42.39 -14.87 -0.78
C ALA A 102 42.26 -13.46 -1.36
N GLU A 103 42.53 -13.30 -2.63
CA GLU A 103 42.32 -12.05 -3.35
C GLU A 103 40.84 -11.69 -3.45
N ALA A 104 40.54 -10.39 -3.48
CA ALA A 104 39.20 -9.91 -3.63
C ALA A 104 38.57 -10.39 -4.94
N TYR A 105 37.41 -11.00 -4.88
CA TYR A 105 36.65 -11.47 -6.03
C TYR A 105 35.52 -10.53 -6.36
N TYR A 106 35.43 -10.14 -7.64
CA TYR A 106 34.45 -9.17 -8.11
C TYR A 106 33.44 -9.85 -9.03
N THR A 107 32.15 -9.68 -8.72
CA THR A 107 31.06 -10.21 -9.55
C THR A 107 30.00 -9.14 -9.82
N VAL A 108 29.41 -9.19 -11.00
CA VAL A 108 28.22 -8.36 -11.31
C VAL A 108 27.02 -8.97 -10.63
N TYR A 109 26.43 -8.23 -9.68
CA TYR A 109 25.24 -8.66 -8.96
C TYR A 109 23.95 -8.33 -9.73
N ASN A 110 23.79 -7.07 -10.14
CA ASN A 110 22.58 -6.64 -10.87
C ASN A 110 22.78 -5.23 -11.46
N TYR A 111 21.78 -4.75 -12.21
CA TYR A 111 21.71 -3.36 -12.63
C TYR A 111 21.49 -2.42 -11.44
N ASP A 112 22.09 -1.21 -11.45
CA ASP A 112 21.75 -0.15 -10.48
C ASP A 112 20.41 0.50 -10.85
N ARG A 113 19.34 -0.01 -10.25
CA ARG A 113 17.97 0.48 -10.47
C ARG A 113 17.59 1.63 -9.52
N GLY A 114 18.47 1.96 -8.57
CA GLY A 114 18.16 2.93 -7.52
C GLY A 114 17.74 4.30 -8.06
N GLY A 115 18.48 4.83 -9.05
CA GLY A 115 18.14 6.11 -9.65
C GLY A 115 16.80 6.11 -10.40
N GLY A 116 16.52 5.03 -11.13
CA GLY A 116 15.23 4.85 -11.83
C GLY A 116 14.05 4.73 -10.88
N LEU A 117 14.21 3.96 -9.80
CA LEU A 117 13.18 3.83 -8.77
C LEU A 117 12.90 5.16 -8.07
N LEU A 118 13.93 5.93 -7.73
CA LEU A 118 13.76 7.26 -7.14
C LEU A 118 13.04 8.21 -8.07
N LEU A 119 13.30 8.16 -9.38
CA LEU A 119 12.60 8.98 -10.37
C LEU A 119 11.10 8.61 -10.43
N ILE A 120 10.78 7.30 -10.51
CA ILE A 120 9.39 6.81 -10.52
C ILE A 120 8.68 7.25 -9.23
N PHE A 121 9.34 7.11 -8.07
CA PHE A 121 8.80 7.52 -6.78
C PHE A 121 8.59 9.04 -6.71
N GLY A 122 9.55 9.81 -7.22
CA GLY A 122 9.45 11.27 -7.31
C GLY A 122 8.30 11.72 -8.22
N LEU A 123 8.11 11.05 -9.36
CA LEU A 123 6.99 11.29 -10.27
C LEU A 123 5.65 10.99 -9.60
N PHE A 124 5.54 9.85 -8.92
CA PHE A 124 4.35 9.48 -8.15
C PHE A 124 4.00 10.54 -7.10
N ILE A 125 4.98 10.95 -6.26
CA ILE A 125 4.80 12.00 -5.27
C ILE A 125 4.36 13.32 -5.93
N GLY A 126 5.03 13.70 -7.03
CA GLY A 126 4.70 14.92 -7.78
C GLY A 126 3.25 14.92 -8.28
N ILE A 127 2.80 13.83 -8.89
CA ILE A 127 1.42 13.71 -9.38
C ILE A 127 0.42 13.79 -8.23
N VAL A 128 0.66 13.08 -7.12
CA VAL A 128 -0.24 13.12 -5.95
C VAL A 128 -0.32 14.52 -5.35
N LEU A 129 0.79 15.26 -5.29
CA LEU A 129 0.80 16.63 -4.78
C LEU A 129 0.10 17.62 -5.71
N VAL A 130 0.30 17.49 -7.02
CA VAL A 130 -0.32 18.37 -8.02
C VAL A 130 -1.84 18.16 -8.09
N VAL A 131 -2.28 16.90 -8.14
CA VAL A 131 -3.71 16.57 -8.26
C VAL A 131 -4.42 16.64 -6.90
N GLY A 132 -3.81 16.10 -5.85
CA GLY A 132 -4.41 16.00 -4.51
C GLY A 132 -4.22 17.25 -3.64
N GLY A 133 -3.33 18.17 -4.02
CA GLY A 133 -3.02 19.37 -3.24
C GLY A 133 -2.65 19.07 -1.79
N LYS A 134 -3.16 19.87 -0.87
CA LYS A 134 -2.89 19.67 0.58
C LYS A 134 -3.38 18.31 1.11
N ARG A 135 -4.50 17.81 0.60
CA ARG A 135 -5.03 16.49 1.01
C ARG A 135 -4.14 15.36 0.51
N GLY A 136 -3.64 15.47 -0.72
CA GLY A 136 -2.65 14.54 -1.27
C GLY A 136 -1.36 14.49 -0.44
N GLY A 137 -0.88 15.65 0.02
CA GLY A 137 0.29 15.73 0.91
C GLY A 137 0.08 15.00 2.24
N PHE A 138 -1.07 15.17 2.89
CA PHE A 138 -1.40 14.44 4.12
C PHE A 138 -1.56 12.93 3.87
N SER A 139 -2.10 12.53 2.73
CA SER A 139 -2.20 11.12 2.35
C SER A 139 -0.81 10.49 2.15
N LEU A 140 0.11 11.18 1.48
CA LEU A 140 1.50 10.74 1.33
C LEU A 140 2.22 10.62 2.68
N LEU A 141 1.99 11.54 3.62
CA LEU A 141 2.54 11.44 4.97
C LEU A 141 1.97 10.22 5.72
N GLY A 142 0.69 9.93 5.56
CA GLY A 142 0.05 8.73 6.10
C GLY A 142 0.67 7.46 5.52
N LEU A 143 0.85 7.42 4.20
CA LEU A 143 1.49 6.29 3.51
C LEU A 143 2.94 6.10 3.98
N ALA A 144 3.73 7.17 4.02
CA ALA A 144 5.12 7.12 4.48
C ALA A 144 5.22 6.63 5.94
N TYR A 145 4.31 7.08 6.80
CA TYR A 145 4.23 6.61 8.17
C TYR A 145 3.84 5.12 8.25
N THR A 146 2.89 4.66 7.45
CA THR A 146 2.50 3.24 7.39
C THR A 146 3.68 2.37 6.97
N VAL A 147 4.38 2.75 5.90
CA VAL A 147 5.59 2.06 5.43
C VAL A 147 6.66 2.05 6.52
N PHE A 148 6.89 3.18 7.18
CA PHE A 148 7.84 3.26 8.30
C PHE A 148 7.48 2.30 9.44
N VAL A 149 6.20 2.25 9.87
CA VAL A 149 5.77 1.35 10.95
C VAL A 149 5.91 -0.11 10.55
N ILE A 150 5.63 -0.46 9.30
CA ILE A 150 5.81 -1.83 8.81
C ILE A 150 7.29 -2.23 8.89
N PHE A 151 8.21 -1.41 8.37
CA PHE A 151 9.63 -1.75 8.32
C PHE A 151 10.33 -1.61 9.69
N ALA A 152 10.02 -0.58 10.45
CA ALA A 152 10.71 -0.29 11.71
C ALA A 152 10.09 -0.98 12.91
N PHE A 153 8.82 -1.38 12.86
CA PHE A 153 8.13 -2.03 13.97
C PHE A 153 7.68 -3.44 13.63
N LEU A 154 6.80 -3.64 12.62
CA LEU A 154 6.19 -4.94 12.37
C LEU A 154 7.23 -6.01 12.05
N ILE A 155 8.10 -5.73 11.07
CA ILE A 155 9.12 -6.69 10.64
C ILE A 155 10.07 -6.99 11.80
N GLN A 156 10.51 -5.98 12.53
CA GLN A 156 11.42 -6.17 13.66
C GLN A 156 10.74 -6.97 14.79
N ALA A 157 9.51 -6.58 15.19
CA ALA A 157 8.79 -7.27 16.26
C ALA A 157 8.59 -8.75 15.96
N VAL A 158 8.17 -9.06 14.71
CA VAL A 158 7.95 -10.45 14.29
C VAL A 158 9.27 -11.22 14.19
N TYR A 159 10.33 -10.59 13.67
CA TYR A 159 11.66 -11.19 13.57
C TYR A 159 12.23 -11.55 14.94
N TYR A 160 12.01 -10.72 15.96
CA TYR A 160 12.45 -10.98 17.35
C TYR A 160 11.45 -11.82 18.17
N GLY A 161 10.57 -12.57 17.53
CA GLY A 161 9.72 -13.57 18.17
C GLY A 161 8.46 -13.05 18.83
N TRP A 162 8.06 -11.80 18.59
CA TRP A 162 6.73 -11.35 19.02
C TRP A 162 5.65 -12.16 18.32
N SER A 163 4.53 -12.36 19.00
CA SER A 163 3.35 -12.93 18.35
C SER A 163 2.97 -12.12 17.13
N PRO A 164 2.95 -12.72 15.90
CA PRO A 164 2.59 -11.99 14.69
C PRO A 164 1.21 -11.34 14.77
N ALA A 165 0.25 -11.99 15.45
CA ALA A 165 -1.09 -11.45 15.65
C ALA A 165 -1.07 -10.15 16.47
N LEU A 166 -0.29 -10.10 17.56
CA LEU A 166 -0.15 -8.90 18.39
C LEU A 166 0.58 -7.79 17.63
N ALA A 167 1.70 -8.11 16.99
CA ALA A 167 2.49 -7.16 16.21
C ALA A 167 1.67 -6.57 15.05
N GLY A 168 0.94 -7.41 14.32
CA GLY A 168 0.03 -6.99 13.26
C GLY A 168 -1.10 -6.10 13.76
N PHE A 169 -1.76 -6.48 14.86
CA PHE A 169 -2.83 -5.66 15.45
C PHE A 169 -2.33 -4.29 15.91
N LEU A 170 -1.17 -4.22 16.56
CA LEU A 170 -0.56 -2.94 16.95
C LEU A 170 -0.18 -2.09 15.74
N THR A 171 0.34 -2.72 14.70
CA THR A 171 0.63 -2.04 13.42
C THR A 171 -0.62 -1.40 12.83
N VAL A 172 -1.72 -2.16 12.73
CA VAL A 172 -3.01 -1.67 12.21
C VAL A 172 -3.56 -0.54 13.07
N LEU A 173 -3.47 -0.66 14.39
CA LEU A 173 -3.92 0.37 15.33
C LEU A 173 -3.12 1.67 15.16
N LEU A 174 -1.79 1.60 15.09
CA LEU A 174 -0.92 2.77 14.94
C LEU A 174 -1.10 3.43 13.57
N THR A 175 -1.08 2.64 12.51
CA THR A 175 -1.16 3.16 11.14
C THR A 175 -2.57 3.63 10.79
N GLY A 176 -3.60 2.90 11.20
CA GLY A 176 -5.00 3.30 11.01
C GLY A 176 -5.34 4.59 11.75
N ALA A 177 -4.93 4.71 13.03
CA ALA A 177 -5.13 5.94 13.81
C ALA A 177 -4.44 7.14 13.16
N ALA A 178 -3.18 6.99 12.76
CA ALA A 178 -2.40 8.07 12.16
C ALA A 178 -2.98 8.49 10.79
N SER A 179 -3.28 7.54 9.92
CA SER A 179 -3.77 7.81 8.56
C SER A 179 -5.15 8.48 8.59
N VAL A 180 -6.10 7.95 9.37
CA VAL A 180 -7.43 8.54 9.48
C VAL A 180 -7.38 9.93 10.12
N TYR A 181 -6.49 10.14 11.12
CA TYR A 181 -6.30 11.45 11.74
C TYR A 181 -5.69 12.48 10.78
N LEU A 182 -4.69 12.09 9.99
CA LEU A 182 -4.05 12.99 9.01
C LEU A 182 -5.03 13.45 7.93
N ILE A 183 -5.91 12.55 7.48
CA ILE A 183 -6.89 12.85 6.43
C ILE A 183 -8.09 13.65 6.99
N GLY A 184 -8.61 13.25 8.15
CA GLY A 184 -9.87 13.76 8.71
C GLY A 184 -9.72 14.85 9.77
N GLY A 185 -8.53 15.04 10.35
CA GLY A 185 -8.29 15.91 11.51
C GLY A 185 -8.97 15.40 12.79
N PRO A 186 -8.94 16.16 13.90
CA PRO A 186 -9.57 15.79 15.16
C PRO A 186 -11.09 16.02 15.13
N THR A 187 -11.80 15.16 14.41
CA THR A 187 -13.26 15.25 14.23
C THR A 187 -13.96 13.96 14.63
N ARG A 188 -15.28 14.02 14.92
CA ARG A 188 -16.07 12.80 15.20
C ARG A 188 -16.09 11.83 14.02
N LYS A 189 -16.07 12.35 12.81
CA LYS A 189 -15.91 11.55 11.59
C LYS A 189 -14.65 10.68 11.65
N THR A 190 -13.54 11.27 12.07
CA THR A 190 -12.26 10.59 12.22
C THR A 190 -12.36 9.45 13.24
N VAL A 191 -13.01 9.70 14.40
CA VAL A 191 -13.23 8.67 15.41
C VAL A 191 -14.13 7.56 14.88
N ALA A 192 -15.24 7.92 14.22
CA ALA A 192 -16.15 6.94 13.62
C ALA A 192 -15.46 6.08 12.55
N ALA A 193 -14.71 6.70 11.65
CA ALA A 193 -13.95 6.01 10.62
C ALA A 193 -12.89 5.09 11.22
N PHE A 194 -12.15 5.55 12.24
CA PHE A 194 -11.15 4.73 12.93
C PHE A 194 -11.76 3.50 13.60
N LEU A 195 -12.85 3.67 14.37
CA LEU A 195 -13.53 2.55 15.03
C LEU A 195 -14.10 1.56 14.01
N ALA A 196 -14.65 2.06 12.90
CA ALA A 196 -15.15 1.23 11.82
C ALA A 196 -14.03 0.45 11.12
N THR A 197 -12.87 1.09 10.91
CA THR A 197 -11.67 0.45 10.36
C THR A 197 -11.19 -0.68 11.27
N MET A 198 -11.08 -0.43 12.58
CA MET A 198 -10.67 -1.46 13.54
C MET A 198 -11.65 -2.64 13.55
N ALA A 199 -12.95 -2.37 13.55
CA ALA A 199 -13.98 -3.40 13.52
C ALA A 199 -13.94 -4.22 12.20
N GLY A 200 -13.75 -3.56 11.05
CA GLY A 200 -13.65 -4.22 9.75
C GLY A 200 -12.40 -5.11 9.62
N VAL A 201 -11.24 -4.62 10.07
CA VAL A 201 -10.00 -5.42 10.09
C VAL A 201 -10.13 -6.61 11.06
N LEU A 202 -10.79 -6.42 12.20
CA LEU A 202 -11.07 -7.52 13.14
C LEU A 202 -11.97 -8.59 12.49
N CYS A 203 -12.98 -8.19 11.72
CA CYS A 203 -13.80 -9.12 10.95
C CYS A 203 -12.97 -9.91 9.93
N ALA A 204 -12.09 -9.23 9.17
CA ALA A 204 -11.19 -9.90 8.23
C ALA A 204 -10.27 -10.91 8.94
N ALA A 205 -9.71 -10.53 10.09
CA ALA A 205 -8.85 -11.38 10.90
C ALA A 205 -9.58 -12.64 11.41
N VAL A 206 -10.82 -12.48 11.90
CA VAL A 206 -11.65 -13.61 12.37
C VAL A 206 -11.99 -14.53 11.20
N ILE A 207 -12.42 -13.98 10.07
CA ILE A 207 -12.76 -14.77 8.87
C ILE A 207 -11.53 -15.55 8.40
N TYR A 208 -10.39 -14.89 8.28
CA TYR A 208 -9.14 -15.55 7.90
C TYR A 208 -8.82 -16.70 8.87
N THR A 209 -8.87 -16.45 10.17
CA THR A 209 -8.55 -17.49 11.18
C THR A 209 -9.47 -18.70 11.07
N VAL A 210 -10.77 -18.48 10.85
CA VAL A 210 -11.74 -19.57 10.65
C VAL A 210 -11.44 -20.34 9.36
N CYS A 211 -11.20 -19.64 8.26
CA CYS A 211 -10.88 -20.27 6.97
C CYS A 211 -9.55 -21.02 7.03
N ALA A 212 -8.52 -20.42 7.60
CA ALA A 212 -7.21 -21.05 7.76
C ALA A 212 -7.28 -22.34 8.60
N ALA A 213 -8.06 -22.32 9.69
CA ALA A 213 -8.30 -23.52 10.50
C ALA A 213 -9.08 -24.60 9.73
N ALA A 214 -10.10 -24.21 8.96
CA ALA A 214 -10.90 -25.15 8.17
C ALA A 214 -10.13 -25.78 7.01
N LEU A 215 -9.20 -25.03 6.40
CA LEU A 215 -8.39 -25.47 5.26
C LEU A 215 -7.01 -25.99 5.69
N HIS A 216 -6.72 -26.07 6.99
CA HIS A 216 -5.43 -26.49 7.55
C HIS A 216 -4.22 -25.70 7.03
N LEU A 217 -4.38 -24.39 6.79
CA LEU A 217 -3.31 -23.53 6.29
C LEU A 217 -2.32 -23.21 7.41
N SER A 218 -1.12 -23.73 7.31
CA SER A 218 -0.07 -23.55 8.34
C SER A 218 1.03 -22.58 7.95
N GLY A 219 1.20 -22.30 6.65
CA GLY A 219 2.33 -21.53 6.12
C GLY A 219 3.65 -22.30 6.04
N TYR A 220 3.71 -23.53 6.52
CA TYR A 220 4.91 -24.37 6.47
C TYR A 220 5.13 -25.11 5.15
N ASN A 221 4.16 -25.09 4.26
CA ASN A 221 4.21 -25.81 2.98
C ASN A 221 4.53 -24.86 1.78
N LEU A 222 5.02 -23.66 2.08
CA LEU A 222 5.48 -22.70 1.04
C LEU A 222 6.94 -22.99 0.67
N ASP A 223 7.33 -22.68 -0.57
CA ASP A 223 8.71 -22.85 -1.07
C ASP A 223 9.76 -22.11 -0.21
N THR A 224 9.35 -21.02 0.44
CA THR A 224 10.20 -20.26 1.36
C THR A 224 10.20 -20.77 2.79
N ALA A 225 9.41 -21.80 3.10
CA ALA A 225 9.21 -22.28 4.47
C ALA A 225 10.50 -22.82 5.10
N GLU A 226 11.33 -23.53 4.34
CA GLU A 226 12.61 -24.05 4.84
C GLU A 226 13.50 -22.93 5.38
N SER A 227 13.65 -21.85 4.61
CA SER A 227 14.43 -20.68 5.03
C SER A 227 13.81 -19.99 6.25
N LEU A 228 12.49 -19.88 6.30
CA LEU A 228 11.77 -19.30 7.45
C LEU A 228 11.88 -20.17 8.71
N ILE A 229 11.88 -21.49 8.58
CA ILE A 229 12.08 -22.42 9.69
C ILE A 229 13.51 -22.30 10.24
N LEU A 230 14.51 -22.14 9.40
CA LEU A 230 15.88 -21.89 9.84
C LEU A 230 15.97 -20.57 10.64
N ILE A 231 15.32 -19.51 10.18
CA ILE A 231 15.24 -18.24 10.89
C ILE A 231 14.46 -18.42 12.21
N GLN A 232 13.34 -19.14 12.20
CA GLN A 232 12.54 -19.43 13.40
C GLN A 232 13.39 -20.08 14.51
N ASN A 233 14.20 -21.06 14.18
CA ASN A 233 15.04 -21.77 15.13
C ASN A 233 16.12 -20.88 15.79
N GLN A 234 16.49 -19.79 15.14
CA GLN A 234 17.54 -18.87 15.62
C GLN A 234 16.98 -17.62 16.29
N THR A 235 15.82 -17.14 15.84
CA THR A 235 15.28 -15.83 16.25
C THR A 235 14.00 -15.93 17.08
N GLY A 236 13.37 -17.11 17.13
CA GLY A 236 12.04 -17.28 17.74
C GLY A 236 10.87 -16.80 16.88
N LEU A 237 11.10 -16.47 15.61
CA LEU A 237 10.06 -16.11 14.64
C LEU A 237 8.94 -17.17 14.61
N HIS A 238 7.68 -16.75 14.56
CA HIS A 238 6.54 -17.65 14.42
C HIS A 238 6.02 -17.66 12.97
N VAL A 239 6.44 -18.65 12.18
CA VAL A 239 6.11 -18.75 10.74
C VAL A 239 4.60 -18.83 10.51
N SER A 240 3.88 -19.63 11.30
CA SER A 240 2.43 -19.84 11.13
C SER A 240 1.57 -18.57 11.26
N GLY A 241 2.07 -17.53 11.91
CA GLY A 241 1.36 -16.28 12.08
C GLY A 241 1.69 -15.20 11.03
N LEU A 242 2.66 -15.44 10.14
CA LEU A 242 3.08 -14.45 9.15
C LEU A 242 1.98 -14.14 8.14
N ILE A 243 1.29 -15.18 7.66
CA ILE A 243 0.18 -15.03 6.71
C ILE A 243 -0.95 -14.23 7.35
N PHE A 244 -1.28 -14.51 8.62
CA PHE A 244 -2.25 -13.71 9.36
C PHE A 244 -1.88 -12.22 9.39
N CYS A 245 -0.60 -11.90 9.66
CA CYS A 245 -0.12 -10.51 9.59
C CYS A 245 -0.31 -9.90 8.20
N ALA A 246 0.02 -10.64 7.15
CA ALA A 246 -0.12 -10.17 5.78
C ALA A 246 -1.58 -9.81 5.47
N VAL A 247 -2.52 -10.69 5.83
CA VAL A 247 -3.97 -10.47 5.61
C VAL A 247 -4.47 -9.20 6.29
N ILE A 248 -4.15 -9.00 7.58
CA ILE A 248 -4.67 -7.82 8.31
C ILE A 248 -4.05 -6.52 7.82
N VAL A 249 -2.79 -6.53 7.40
CA VAL A 249 -2.13 -5.36 6.79
C VAL A 249 -2.71 -5.07 5.41
N ALA A 250 -2.93 -6.10 4.58
CA ALA A 250 -3.53 -5.96 3.26
C ALA A 250 -5.00 -5.45 3.35
N ALA A 251 -5.78 -6.00 4.28
CA ALA A 251 -7.16 -5.59 4.50
C ALA A 251 -7.27 -4.13 4.99
N LEU A 252 -6.29 -3.64 5.78
CA LEU A 252 -6.34 -2.32 6.41
C LEU A 252 -6.59 -1.20 5.40
N GLY A 253 -5.89 -1.18 4.28
CA GLY A 253 -6.02 -0.12 3.27
C GLY A 253 -7.45 -0.01 2.74
N ALA A 254 -7.98 -1.11 2.23
CA ALA A 254 -9.30 -1.14 1.62
C ALA A 254 -10.45 -0.93 2.64
N VAL A 255 -10.33 -1.52 3.83
CA VAL A 255 -11.26 -1.31 4.95
C VAL A 255 -11.29 0.16 5.38
N MET A 256 -10.10 0.79 5.48
CA MET A 256 -9.98 2.20 5.86
C MET A 256 -10.64 3.12 4.82
N ASP A 257 -10.45 2.86 3.53
CA ASP A 257 -11.04 3.67 2.46
C ASP A 257 -12.57 3.65 2.51
N VAL A 258 -13.16 2.50 2.72
CA VAL A 258 -14.62 2.34 2.89
C VAL A 258 -15.10 3.03 4.17
N ALA A 259 -14.43 2.80 5.29
CA ALA A 259 -14.79 3.40 6.57
C ALA A 259 -14.76 4.94 6.53
N VAL A 260 -13.70 5.51 5.94
CA VAL A 260 -13.54 6.97 5.78
C VAL A 260 -14.60 7.53 4.84
N SER A 261 -14.86 6.88 3.71
CA SER A 261 -15.83 7.34 2.71
C SER A 261 -17.26 7.33 3.24
N VAL A 262 -17.68 6.22 3.84
CA VAL A 262 -19.03 6.12 4.46
C VAL A 262 -19.18 7.12 5.59
N SER A 263 -18.22 7.22 6.51
CA SER A 263 -18.28 8.18 7.62
C SER A 263 -18.29 9.63 7.15
N SER A 264 -17.56 9.95 6.07
CA SER A 264 -17.55 11.30 5.49
C SER A 264 -18.89 11.68 4.87
N SER A 265 -19.46 10.77 4.09
CA SER A 265 -20.76 10.99 3.45
C SER A 265 -21.89 11.13 4.48
N LEU A 266 -21.87 10.29 5.53
CA LEU A 266 -22.86 10.39 6.61
C LEU A 266 -22.72 11.67 7.42
N GLN A 267 -21.50 12.18 7.63
CA GLN A 267 -21.30 13.47 8.28
C GLN A 267 -21.92 14.61 7.45
N GLU A 268 -21.74 14.61 6.13
CA GLU A 268 -22.34 15.62 5.25
C GLU A 268 -23.87 15.57 5.29
N ILE A 269 -24.45 14.37 5.22
CA ILE A 269 -25.90 14.19 5.32
C ILE A 269 -26.44 14.69 6.67
N HIS A 270 -25.76 14.39 7.77
CA HIS A 270 -26.17 14.85 9.10
C HIS A 270 -26.04 16.36 9.27
N GLN A 271 -25.00 16.98 8.68
CA GLN A 271 -24.84 18.45 8.71
C GLN A 271 -25.94 19.19 7.93
N LEU A 272 -26.42 18.60 6.83
CA LEU A 272 -27.54 19.15 6.05
C LEU A 272 -28.90 18.97 6.75
N ASN A 273 -29.10 17.86 7.42
CA ASN A 273 -30.35 17.51 8.14
C ASN A 273 -30.01 16.93 9.52
N PRO A 274 -29.80 17.79 10.55
CA PRO A 274 -29.43 17.33 11.90
C PRO A 274 -30.49 16.52 12.62
N ASP A 275 -31.77 16.67 12.23
CA ASP A 275 -32.95 16.04 12.86
C ASP A 275 -33.16 14.58 12.43
N ARG A 276 -32.32 14.06 11.50
CA ARG A 276 -32.43 12.66 11.07
C ARG A 276 -32.12 11.70 12.21
N SER A 277 -32.93 10.66 12.29
CA SER A 277 -32.73 9.57 13.25
C SER A 277 -31.48 8.72 12.88
N ALA A 278 -30.91 8.06 13.90
CA ALA A 278 -29.79 7.13 13.68
C ALA A 278 -30.12 6.04 12.65
N LYS A 279 -31.38 5.57 12.66
CA LYS A 279 -31.86 4.53 11.73
C LYS A 279 -31.85 5.03 10.26
N GLU A 280 -32.29 6.26 10.03
CA GLU A 280 -32.26 6.88 8.68
C GLU A 280 -30.85 7.15 8.20
N LEU A 281 -29.95 7.60 9.10
CA LEU A 281 -28.53 7.78 8.78
C LEU A 281 -27.88 6.44 8.46
N MET A 282 -28.13 5.40 9.25
CA MET A 282 -27.63 4.06 8.99
C MET A 282 -28.12 3.54 7.63
N HIS A 283 -29.41 3.73 7.29
CA HIS A 283 -29.96 3.33 6.00
C HIS A 283 -29.29 4.08 4.83
N SER A 284 -29.05 5.37 5.00
CA SER A 284 -28.31 6.17 4.01
C SER A 284 -26.87 5.69 3.82
N GLY A 285 -26.18 5.35 4.94
CA GLY A 285 -24.82 4.77 4.90
C GLY A 285 -24.77 3.42 4.19
N MET A 286 -25.75 2.55 4.45
CA MET A 286 -25.88 1.26 3.76
C MET A 286 -26.09 1.44 2.24
N ASN A 287 -26.88 2.40 1.81
CA ASN A 287 -27.10 2.65 0.39
C ASN A 287 -25.82 3.16 -0.29
N ILE A 288 -25.11 4.11 0.32
CA ILE A 288 -23.80 4.59 -0.17
C ILE A 288 -22.80 3.45 -0.23
N GLY A 289 -22.74 2.64 0.82
CA GLY A 289 -21.76 1.55 0.91
C GLY A 289 -22.02 0.40 -0.06
N LYS A 290 -23.29 0.15 -0.49
CA LYS A 290 -23.57 -0.87 -1.49
C LYS A 290 -22.89 -0.62 -2.82
N ASP A 291 -22.81 0.63 -3.26
CA ASP A 291 -22.12 1.01 -4.50
C ASP A 291 -20.61 0.76 -4.36
N MET A 292 -20.06 0.99 -3.16
CA MET A 292 -18.64 0.75 -2.87
C MET A 292 -18.31 -0.74 -2.78
N ILE A 293 -19.21 -1.57 -2.25
CA ILE A 293 -18.99 -3.02 -2.15
C ILE A 293 -18.63 -3.60 -3.52
N GLY A 294 -19.42 -3.31 -4.55
CA GLY A 294 -19.19 -3.86 -5.90
C GLY A 294 -17.82 -3.49 -6.47
N THR A 295 -17.45 -2.22 -6.38
CA THR A 295 -16.19 -1.73 -6.94
C THR A 295 -14.98 -2.23 -6.15
N MET A 296 -15.02 -2.17 -4.82
CA MET A 296 -13.91 -2.58 -3.97
C MET A 296 -13.69 -4.09 -3.99
N THR A 297 -14.77 -4.90 -3.96
CA THR A 297 -14.67 -6.35 -4.07
C THR A 297 -13.99 -6.76 -5.37
N ASN A 298 -14.41 -6.19 -6.50
CA ASN A 298 -13.82 -6.50 -7.80
C ASN A 298 -12.33 -6.10 -7.85
N THR A 299 -11.99 -4.91 -7.35
CA THR A 299 -10.61 -4.41 -7.32
C THR A 299 -9.71 -5.31 -6.49
N LEU A 300 -10.14 -5.72 -5.29
CA LEU A 300 -9.36 -6.59 -4.41
C LEU A 300 -9.14 -7.97 -5.00
N ILE A 301 -10.21 -8.62 -5.48
CA ILE A 301 -10.10 -9.95 -6.08
C ILE A 301 -9.16 -9.92 -7.29
N LEU A 302 -9.29 -8.92 -8.18
CA LEU A 302 -8.41 -8.79 -9.33
C LEU A 302 -6.95 -8.49 -8.93
N ALA A 303 -6.71 -7.75 -7.85
CA ALA A 303 -5.37 -7.52 -7.33
C ALA A 303 -4.73 -8.83 -6.85
N PHE A 304 -5.44 -9.65 -6.06
CA PHE A 304 -4.96 -10.96 -5.61
C PHE A 304 -4.75 -11.94 -6.75
N VAL A 305 -5.70 -12.04 -7.68
CA VAL A 305 -5.53 -12.90 -8.88
C VAL A 305 -4.35 -12.42 -9.71
N GLY A 306 -4.15 -11.12 -9.85
CA GLY A 306 -3.02 -10.54 -10.58
C GLY A 306 -1.68 -10.87 -9.93
N SER A 307 -1.57 -10.83 -8.60
CA SER A 307 -0.35 -11.21 -7.88
C SER A 307 -0.03 -12.70 -8.00
N ALA A 308 -1.05 -13.55 -7.95
CA ALA A 308 -0.93 -15.00 -8.05
C ALA A 308 -0.68 -15.52 -9.49
N LEU A 309 -0.91 -14.70 -10.52
CA LEU A 309 -0.97 -15.14 -11.91
C LEU A 309 0.28 -15.91 -12.36
N THR A 310 1.46 -15.41 -12.05
CA THR A 310 2.75 -16.02 -12.45
C THR A 310 2.88 -17.43 -11.85
N THR A 311 2.56 -17.59 -10.57
CA THR A 311 2.66 -18.88 -9.88
C THR A 311 1.61 -19.87 -10.37
N VAL A 312 0.39 -19.42 -10.64
CA VAL A 312 -0.65 -20.27 -11.22
C VAL A 312 -0.25 -20.78 -12.61
N ILE A 313 0.36 -19.92 -13.45
CA ILE A 313 0.89 -20.33 -14.75
C ILE A 313 2.04 -21.35 -14.59
N LEU A 314 2.93 -21.13 -13.62
CA LEU A 314 4.02 -22.07 -13.31
C LEU A 314 3.48 -23.45 -12.90
N LEU A 315 2.54 -23.49 -11.96
CA LEU A 315 1.89 -24.73 -11.52
C LEU A 315 1.18 -25.45 -12.68
N LYS A 316 0.53 -24.70 -13.57
CA LYS A 316 -0.04 -25.24 -14.80
C LYS A 316 1.05 -25.83 -15.71
N GLY A 317 2.20 -25.19 -15.81
CA GLY A 317 3.38 -25.69 -16.55
C GLY A 317 3.93 -26.99 -15.99
N TYR A 318 3.86 -27.19 -14.67
CA TYR A 318 4.20 -28.46 -14.01
C TYR A 318 3.17 -29.59 -14.23
N GLY A 319 2.10 -29.32 -14.98
CA GLY A 319 1.08 -30.31 -15.30
C GLY A 319 0.01 -30.47 -14.22
N TYR A 320 -0.11 -29.51 -13.29
CA TYR A 320 -1.19 -29.53 -12.31
C TYR A 320 -2.54 -29.43 -13.02
N ASP A 321 -3.41 -30.41 -12.77
CA ASP A 321 -4.81 -30.32 -13.14
C ASP A 321 -5.57 -29.35 -12.22
N MET A 322 -6.83 -29.08 -12.52
CA MET A 322 -7.62 -28.13 -11.75
C MET A 322 -7.81 -28.60 -10.30
N ALA A 323 -7.94 -29.91 -10.07
CA ALA A 323 -8.12 -30.44 -8.71
C ALA A 323 -6.85 -30.27 -7.89
N LEU A 324 -5.69 -30.55 -8.46
CA LEU A 324 -4.40 -30.38 -7.78
C LEU A 324 -4.06 -28.89 -7.56
N LEU A 325 -4.39 -28.04 -8.56
CA LEU A 325 -4.19 -26.60 -8.46
C LEU A 325 -4.97 -25.99 -7.28
N LEU A 326 -6.27 -26.33 -7.16
CA LEU A 326 -7.12 -25.82 -6.09
C LEU A 326 -6.74 -26.36 -4.70
N ASN A 327 -6.07 -27.51 -4.64
CA ASN A 327 -5.56 -28.08 -3.40
C ASN A 327 -4.11 -27.71 -3.10
N SER A 328 -3.46 -26.90 -3.95
CA SER A 328 -2.12 -26.41 -3.63
C SER A 328 -2.18 -25.36 -2.52
N ASP A 329 -1.25 -25.48 -1.55
CA ASP A 329 -1.18 -24.54 -0.41
C ASP A 329 -1.07 -23.09 -0.86
N TYR A 330 -0.31 -22.82 -1.92
CA TYR A 330 -0.15 -21.48 -2.47
C TYR A 330 -1.49 -20.88 -2.92
N VAL A 331 -2.25 -21.60 -3.76
CA VAL A 331 -3.55 -21.13 -4.26
C VAL A 331 -4.56 -21.01 -3.11
N ALA A 332 -4.57 -21.97 -2.20
CA ALA A 332 -5.45 -21.96 -1.03
C ALA A 332 -5.18 -20.74 -0.11
N ILE A 333 -3.93 -20.38 0.10
CA ILE A 333 -3.54 -19.19 0.88
C ILE A 333 -3.99 -17.92 0.17
N GLU A 334 -3.64 -17.72 -1.11
CA GLU A 334 -3.99 -16.53 -1.89
C GLU A 334 -5.51 -16.31 -1.97
N VAL A 335 -6.27 -17.37 -2.23
CA VAL A 335 -7.73 -17.30 -2.26
C VAL A 335 -8.31 -16.95 -0.89
N THR A 336 -7.77 -17.54 0.16
CA THR A 336 -8.24 -17.27 1.54
C THR A 336 -7.93 -15.85 1.97
N GLU A 337 -6.74 -15.33 1.66
CA GLU A 337 -6.36 -13.93 1.88
C GLU A 337 -7.31 -12.97 1.15
N GLY A 338 -7.50 -13.19 -0.14
CA GLY A 338 -8.37 -12.35 -0.97
C GLY A 338 -9.81 -12.34 -0.48
N ILE A 339 -10.36 -13.51 -0.14
CA ILE A 339 -11.74 -13.62 0.37
C ILE A 339 -11.86 -12.99 1.77
N ALA A 340 -10.94 -13.26 2.69
CA ALA A 340 -11.00 -12.71 4.05
C ALA A 340 -10.90 -11.18 4.04
N ALA A 341 -9.97 -10.62 3.28
CA ALA A 341 -9.84 -9.17 3.12
C ALA A 341 -11.10 -8.55 2.50
N THR A 342 -11.65 -9.17 1.45
CA THR A 342 -12.85 -8.70 0.76
C THR A 342 -14.09 -8.74 1.66
N LEU A 343 -14.28 -9.82 2.41
CA LEU A 343 -15.38 -9.92 3.38
C LEU A 343 -15.23 -8.90 4.51
N GLY A 344 -14.00 -8.64 4.96
CA GLY A 344 -13.71 -7.54 5.89
C GLY A 344 -14.18 -6.20 5.37
N VAL A 345 -13.92 -5.88 4.10
CA VAL A 345 -14.39 -4.65 3.43
C VAL A 345 -15.92 -4.61 3.36
N ILE A 346 -16.56 -5.69 2.95
CA ILE A 346 -18.03 -5.77 2.86
C ILE A 346 -18.67 -5.53 4.22
N LEU A 347 -18.15 -6.18 5.27
CA LEU A 347 -18.66 -6.03 6.63
C LEU A 347 -18.35 -4.66 7.24
N THR A 348 -17.34 -3.95 6.73
CA THR A 348 -17.06 -2.57 7.15
C THR A 348 -18.19 -1.61 6.80
N VAL A 349 -18.94 -1.83 5.74
CA VAL A 349 -20.07 -0.97 5.34
C VAL A 349 -21.15 -0.87 6.41
N PRO A 350 -21.75 -1.98 6.88
CA PRO A 350 -22.73 -1.91 7.97
C PRO A 350 -22.14 -1.39 9.27
N LEU A 351 -20.88 -1.76 9.59
CA LEU A 351 -20.20 -1.31 10.81
C LEU A 351 -19.96 0.20 10.78
N ALA A 352 -19.42 0.74 9.69
CA ALA A 352 -19.18 2.17 9.51
C ALA A 352 -20.51 2.96 9.54
N SER A 353 -21.54 2.43 8.89
CA SER A 353 -22.87 3.04 8.88
C SER A 353 -23.48 3.11 10.28
N ALA A 354 -23.41 2.02 11.05
CA ALA A 354 -23.93 1.95 12.40
C ALA A 354 -23.14 2.84 13.38
N ILE A 355 -21.81 2.74 13.39
CA ILE A 355 -20.92 3.51 14.26
C ILE A 355 -21.06 5.01 13.99
N SER A 356 -21.05 5.42 12.71
CA SER A 356 -21.19 6.83 12.32
C SER A 356 -22.58 7.38 12.68
N ALA A 357 -23.64 6.63 12.38
CA ALA A 357 -24.99 7.02 12.72
C ALA A 357 -25.17 7.20 14.24
N TRP A 358 -24.65 6.27 15.03
CA TRP A 358 -24.68 6.35 16.49
C TRP A 358 -23.87 7.55 17.00
N LEU A 359 -22.66 7.74 16.54
CA LEU A 359 -21.76 8.80 17.04
C LEU A 359 -22.29 10.21 16.71
N PHE A 360 -22.91 10.38 15.52
CA PHE A 360 -23.41 11.69 15.10
C PHE A 360 -24.72 12.06 15.79
N THR A 361 -25.60 11.10 16.04
CA THR A 361 -26.88 11.35 16.73
C THR A 361 -26.77 11.56 18.24
N LEU A 362 -25.67 11.13 18.87
CA LEU A 362 -25.39 11.44 20.27
C LEU A 362 -25.32 12.95 20.55
N GLU A 363 -25.01 13.76 19.54
CA GLU A 363 -24.90 15.22 19.66
C GLU A 363 -26.23 15.96 19.53
N ALA A 364 -27.20 15.40 18.80
CA ALA A 364 -28.53 15.99 18.62
C ALA A 364 -29.32 16.12 19.92
N LYS A 365 -28.91 15.39 20.97
CA LYS A 365 -29.55 15.46 22.30
C LYS A 365 -29.08 16.61 23.19
N LYS A 366 -28.06 17.39 22.81
CA LYS A 366 -27.71 18.64 23.51
C LYS A 366 -28.48 19.81 22.86
N PRO A 367 -29.42 20.46 23.55
CA PRO A 367 -30.11 21.62 22.99
C PRO A 367 -29.09 22.70 22.63
N LEU A 368 -28.98 23.03 21.36
CA LEU A 368 -28.28 24.21 20.89
C LEU A 368 -28.96 25.43 21.54
N GLN A 369 -28.28 26.07 22.50
CA GLN A 369 -28.58 27.45 22.82
C GLN A 369 -28.39 28.26 21.55
N SER A 370 -29.49 28.54 20.87
CA SER A 370 -29.52 29.33 19.65
C SER A 370 -29.12 30.76 19.99
N ASN A 371 -27.88 31.10 19.61
CA ASN A 371 -27.45 32.50 19.58
C ASN A 371 -27.95 33.13 18.28
N PRO A 372 -29.06 33.92 18.30
CA PRO A 372 -29.71 34.40 17.07
C PRO A 372 -28.89 35.42 16.28
N SER A 373 -27.77 35.90 16.82
CA SER A 373 -26.98 36.97 16.22
C SER A 373 -25.99 36.51 15.09
N LYS A 374 -25.76 35.21 14.93
CA LYS A 374 -24.85 34.70 13.87
C LYS A 374 -25.52 34.26 12.58
N LYS A 375 -26.84 34.12 12.55
CA LYS A 375 -27.58 33.65 11.35
C LYS A 375 -27.71 34.72 10.26
N LYS A 376 -27.65 36.02 10.62
CA LYS A 376 -27.80 37.15 9.67
C LYS A 376 -26.53 37.53 8.90
N ARG A 377 -25.35 37.07 9.35
CA ARG A 377 -24.07 37.43 8.65
C ARG A 377 -23.60 36.39 7.60
N ARG A 378 -24.10 35.15 7.61
CA ARG A 378 -23.66 34.13 6.66
C ARG A 378 -24.41 34.10 5.34
N THR A 379 -25.67 34.52 5.28
CA THR A 379 -26.46 34.58 4.06
C THR A 379 -26.10 35.76 3.13
N GLY A 380 -25.55 36.85 3.70
CA GLY A 380 -25.12 38.03 2.90
C GLY A 380 -23.74 37.86 2.20
N CYS A 381 -22.91 36.95 2.71
CA CYS A 381 -21.56 36.76 2.16
C CYS A 381 -21.47 35.71 1.04
N LEU A 382 -22.36 34.70 1.06
CA LEU A 382 -22.42 33.66 0.02
C LEU A 382 -23.07 34.18 -1.26
N ALA A 383 -24.10 35.02 -1.15
CA ALA A 383 -24.76 35.60 -2.32
C ALA A 383 -23.86 36.60 -3.11
N ARG A 384 -22.93 37.29 -2.42
CA ARG A 384 -21.97 38.18 -3.11
C ARG A 384 -20.79 37.46 -3.75
N ARG A 385 -20.45 36.24 -3.32
CA ARG A 385 -19.32 35.47 -3.89
C ARG A 385 -19.75 34.61 -5.09
N PHE A 386 -21.03 34.27 -5.23
CA PHE A 386 -21.54 33.52 -6.37
C PHE A 386 -21.84 34.41 -7.60
N SER A 387 -22.19 35.70 -7.40
CA SER A 387 -22.43 36.60 -8.50
C SER A 387 -21.18 37.13 -9.19
N SER A 388 -20.02 37.12 -8.54
CA SER A 388 -18.74 37.58 -9.11
C SER A 388 -17.95 36.51 -9.87
N LEU A 389 -18.26 35.22 -9.71
CA LEU A 389 -17.55 34.11 -10.37
C LEU A 389 -18.25 33.62 -11.67
N PHE A 390 -19.51 33.97 -11.88
CA PHE A 390 -20.27 33.48 -13.06
C PHE A 390 -20.41 34.50 -14.20
N PHE A 391 -20.00 35.80 -14.03
CA PHE A 391 -20.22 36.83 -15.03
C PHE A 391 -18.97 37.34 -15.74
N GLN A 392 -17.81 36.67 -15.63
CA GLN A 392 -16.58 37.19 -16.22
C GLN A 392 -16.05 36.49 -17.49
N ASN A 393 -16.72 35.50 -18.05
CA ASN A 393 -16.26 34.94 -19.33
C ASN A 393 -17.38 34.27 -20.13
N LEU A 394 -18.22 35.09 -20.83
CA LEU A 394 -18.94 34.64 -22.03
C LEU A 394 -19.36 35.86 -22.86
N PRO A 395 -18.92 36.02 -24.10
CA PRO A 395 -19.44 37.05 -24.99
C PRO A 395 -20.74 36.55 -25.62
N VAL A 396 -21.88 36.98 -25.12
CA VAL A 396 -23.17 36.78 -25.78
C VAL A 396 -23.56 38.05 -26.52
N LYS A 397 -23.60 37.96 -27.83
CA LYS A 397 -24.19 38.96 -28.72
C LYS A 397 -25.66 39.20 -28.34
N ALA A 398 -25.98 40.42 -27.98
CA ALA A 398 -27.34 40.85 -27.70
C ALA A 398 -28.15 40.93 -29.02
N HIS A 399 -29.17 40.10 -29.15
CA HIS A 399 -30.29 40.35 -30.05
C HIS A 399 -31.42 40.95 -29.21
N SER A 400 -31.71 42.19 -29.51
CA SER A 400 -32.80 42.95 -28.94
C SER A 400 -34.15 42.45 -29.49
N SER A 401 -34.99 41.87 -28.65
CA SER A 401 -36.42 41.68 -28.97
C SER A 401 -37.22 42.71 -28.16
N ARG A 402 -37.88 43.61 -28.85
CA ARG A 402 -38.87 44.54 -28.28
C ARG A 402 -40.15 43.78 -27.96
N CYS A 403 -40.60 43.80 -26.75
CA CYS A 403 -41.96 43.40 -26.37
C CYS A 403 -42.90 44.56 -26.57
N LEU A 404 -44.00 44.34 -27.29
CA LEU A 404 -45.17 45.22 -27.38
C LEU A 404 -46.18 44.91 -26.27
N PRO A 405 -46.97 45.89 -25.83
CA PRO A 405 -47.81 45.72 -24.65
C PRO A 405 -49.18 45.10 -25.03
N ASN A 406 -49.23 43.80 -25.28
CA ASN A 406 -50.46 42.99 -25.26
C ASN A 406 -50.04 41.53 -25.32
N GLY A 407 -50.18 40.87 -24.20
CA GLY A 407 -49.71 39.54 -23.87
C GLY A 407 -50.09 38.39 -24.79
N ASN A 408 -49.23 38.09 -25.78
CA ASN A 408 -49.22 36.77 -26.41
C ASN A 408 -47.81 36.50 -26.91
N CYS A 409 -47.12 35.51 -26.31
CA CYS A 409 -45.89 34.96 -26.84
C CYS A 409 -46.21 33.78 -27.76
N LEU A 410 -45.84 33.86 -29.02
CA LEU A 410 -45.83 32.73 -29.96
C LEU A 410 -44.41 32.17 -30.06
N SER A 411 -44.28 30.90 -29.80
CA SER A 411 -43.12 30.09 -30.02
C SER A 411 -42.89 29.78 -31.51
N ARG A 412 -41.72 30.00 -31.99
CA ARG A 412 -41.06 29.24 -33.08
C ARG A 412 -39.60 29.10 -32.78
#